data_0177fa55c1978e4819c96862b9007648
#
_entry.id   0177fa55c1978e4819c96862b9007648
#
_cell.length_a   1.000
_cell.length_b   1.000
_cell.length_c   1.000
_cell.angle_alpha   90.00
_cell.angle_beta   90.00
_cell.angle_gamma   90.00
#
_symmetry.space_group_name_H-M   'P 1'
#
loop_
_entity.id
_entity.type
_entity.pdbx_description
1 polymer ?
#
loop_
_entity_poly.entity_id
_entity_poly.type
_entity_poly.pdbx_seq_one_letter_code
_entity_poly.pdbx_strand_id
1 'polypeptide(L)'
;VILFPVRRLQRSGLASNITGKSHKHIFRNIMMCIQLCVCIFFLGTAIAVHLFNKEDNRLYLPLSDQETGRTFCLQMNSVTLYKNKDAILSQIKMLPGVEETSAALMTGSFNSFLTSSYESADHRTLTINVRQGDPSYFQFFRIPFQGETVDADASKVVYISEAFRQQLDKDSISGNVKLGEESYRILGTYKACYGENLSEYNQYHISVFFPTKEISVIYIRFRNDIAFSKAKAQIEKVCRNYVPESLALDIEPLDVRKSTTQGIRDMMGDISLLLAIISILLVVLSVYSAISMDTVSRQKEVAIRKINGATPKVIAFMFGRVYIIQFILAYMITYPLLRLLIIDMTKSSPISSVSGFAWGIYLFIVIGLLIFVTTAYKIYRVMHLNPADIIKNE
;
A
#
# COMPACT_ATOMS: atom_id res chain seq x y z
N VAL A 1 -7.80 31.29 -11.55
CA VAL A 1 -8.29 30.55 -12.73
C VAL A 1 -9.34 31.37 -13.49
N ILE A 2 -10.25 32.10 -12.82
CA ILE A 2 -11.33 32.88 -13.46
C ILE A 2 -10.82 34.18 -14.14
N LEU A 3 -9.74 34.77 -13.62
CA LEU A 3 -9.20 36.05 -14.13
C LEU A 3 -8.61 35.98 -15.54
N PHE A 4 -8.11 34.83 -15.96
CA PHE A 4 -7.47 34.65 -17.27
C PHE A 4 -8.47 34.67 -18.44
N PRO A 5 -9.60 33.97 -18.39
CA PRO A 5 -10.65 34.06 -19.41
C PRO A 5 -11.31 35.42 -19.49
N VAL A 6 -11.50 36.12 -18.36
CA VAL A 6 -12.10 37.48 -18.34
C VAL A 6 -11.18 38.52 -19.00
N ARG A 7 -9.88 38.49 -18.75
CA ARG A 7 -8.90 39.38 -19.43
C ARG A 7 -8.81 39.14 -20.92
N ARG A 8 -9.02 37.88 -21.37
CA ARG A 8 -9.00 37.53 -22.79
C ARG A 8 -10.26 38.02 -23.53
N LEU A 9 -11.42 37.93 -22.85
CA LEU A 9 -12.69 38.49 -23.36
C LEU A 9 -12.65 40.00 -23.51
N GLN A 10 -11.96 40.72 -22.65
CA GLN A 10 -11.80 42.18 -22.73
C GLN A 10 -10.84 42.62 -23.86
N ARG A 11 -9.90 41.78 -24.28
CA ARG A 11 -8.93 42.09 -25.34
C ARG A 11 -9.36 41.64 -26.75
N SER A 12 -10.39 40.77 -26.85
CA SER A 12 -10.90 40.33 -28.14
C SER A 12 -11.97 41.28 -28.62
N GLY A 13 -11.77 41.90 -29.79
CA GLY A 13 -12.77 42.77 -30.43
C GLY A 13 -14.09 42.02 -30.70
N LEU A 14 -15.20 42.75 -30.79
CA LEU A 14 -16.55 42.20 -30.99
C LEU A 14 -16.64 41.22 -32.18
N ALA A 15 -15.91 41.45 -33.28
CA ALA A 15 -15.87 40.59 -34.47
C ALA A 15 -15.24 39.22 -34.20
N SER A 16 -14.22 39.11 -33.31
CA SER A 16 -13.59 37.86 -32.95
C SER A 16 -14.46 37.03 -31.94
N ASN A 17 -15.35 37.69 -31.21
CA ASN A 17 -16.28 37.03 -30.33
C ASN A 17 -17.44 36.34 -31.09
N ILE A 18 -17.81 36.87 -32.26
CA ILE A 18 -18.85 36.26 -33.12
C ILE A 18 -18.32 35.04 -33.87
N THR A 19 -17.04 35.05 -34.25
CA THR A 19 -16.35 33.91 -34.93
C THR A 19 -15.76 32.90 -33.93
N GLY A 20 -15.81 33.19 -32.64
CA GLY A 20 -15.13 32.48 -31.53
C GLY A 20 -15.63 31.09 -31.15
N LYS A 21 -16.49 30.44 -31.96
CA LYS A 21 -16.95 29.07 -31.72
C LYS A 21 -15.79 28.06 -31.57
N SER A 22 -14.71 28.24 -32.30
CA SER A 22 -13.55 27.33 -32.27
C SER A 22 -12.77 27.40 -30.96
N HIS A 23 -12.53 28.59 -30.39
CA HIS A 23 -11.72 28.73 -29.17
C HIS A 23 -12.41 28.22 -27.91
N LYS A 24 -13.73 28.29 -27.80
CA LYS A 24 -14.48 27.77 -26.65
C LYS A 24 -14.38 26.23 -26.56
N HIS A 25 -14.41 25.55 -27.70
CA HIS A 25 -14.27 24.10 -27.73
C HIS A 25 -12.85 23.64 -27.36
N ILE A 26 -11.81 24.36 -27.79
CA ILE A 26 -10.41 24.02 -27.48
C ILE A 26 -10.15 24.16 -25.98
N PHE A 27 -10.55 25.28 -25.35
CA PHE A 27 -10.36 25.49 -23.92
C PHE A 27 -11.09 24.41 -23.09
N ARG A 28 -12.33 24.12 -23.41
CA ARG A 28 -13.11 23.04 -22.74
C ARG A 28 -12.40 21.69 -22.87
N ASN A 29 -11.92 21.35 -24.05
CA ASN A 29 -11.25 20.08 -24.29
C ASN A 29 -9.92 19.97 -23.53
N ILE A 30 -9.16 21.06 -23.40
CA ILE A 30 -7.95 21.11 -22.57
C ILE A 30 -8.28 20.91 -21.10
N MET A 31 -9.30 21.61 -20.59
CA MET A 31 -9.73 21.45 -19.18
C MET A 31 -10.19 20.02 -18.87
N MET A 32 -10.93 19.40 -19.79
CA MET A 32 -11.34 18.00 -19.63
C MET A 32 -10.12 17.05 -19.67
N CYS A 33 -9.15 17.29 -20.55
CA CYS A 33 -7.93 16.49 -20.58
C CYS A 33 -7.17 16.60 -19.25
N ILE A 34 -7.04 17.80 -18.69
CA ILE A 34 -6.42 18.01 -17.37
C ILE A 34 -7.18 17.27 -16.27
N GLN A 35 -8.51 17.36 -16.26
CA GLN A 35 -9.34 16.64 -15.27
C GLN A 35 -9.17 15.12 -15.39
N LEU A 36 -9.08 14.59 -16.61
CA LEU A 36 -8.81 13.17 -16.84
C LEU A 36 -7.42 12.79 -16.35
N CYS A 37 -6.39 13.63 -16.59
CA CYS A 37 -5.04 13.40 -16.05
C CYS A 37 -5.06 13.33 -14.52
N VAL A 38 -5.73 14.26 -13.86
CA VAL A 38 -5.87 14.30 -12.39
C VAL A 38 -6.59 13.05 -11.87
N CYS A 39 -7.68 12.65 -12.54
CA CYS A 39 -8.43 11.45 -12.19
C CYS A 39 -7.57 10.17 -12.32
N ILE A 40 -6.85 10.02 -13.45
CA ILE A 40 -5.95 8.89 -13.69
C ILE A 40 -4.85 8.84 -12.62
N PHE A 41 -4.31 10.01 -12.26
CA PHE A 41 -3.24 10.12 -11.27
C PHE A 41 -3.70 9.66 -9.89
N PHE A 42 -4.78 10.22 -9.36
CA PHE A 42 -5.25 9.86 -8.02
C PHE A 42 -5.79 8.44 -7.93
N LEU A 43 -6.56 8.00 -8.92
CA LEU A 43 -7.05 6.62 -8.93
C LEU A 43 -5.90 5.62 -9.09
N GLY A 44 -4.93 5.94 -9.95
CA GLY A 44 -3.74 5.12 -10.12
C GLY A 44 -2.88 5.05 -8.86
N THR A 45 -2.70 6.18 -8.17
CA THR A 45 -1.99 6.21 -6.87
C THR A 45 -2.75 5.39 -5.82
N ALA A 46 -4.07 5.53 -5.71
CA ALA A 46 -4.87 4.77 -4.75
C ALA A 46 -4.77 3.24 -5.00
N ILE A 47 -4.87 2.81 -6.25
CA ILE A 47 -4.71 1.39 -6.63
C ILE A 47 -3.29 0.92 -6.31
N ALA A 48 -2.26 1.70 -6.66
CA ALA A 48 -0.87 1.34 -6.43
C ALA A 48 -0.57 1.19 -4.93
N VAL A 49 -1.02 2.14 -4.10
CA VAL A 49 -0.86 2.08 -2.64
C VAL A 49 -1.60 0.88 -2.06
N HIS A 50 -2.82 0.61 -2.51
CA HIS A 50 -3.58 -0.55 -2.04
C HIS A 50 -2.90 -1.89 -2.39
N LEU A 51 -2.40 -2.04 -3.62
CA LEU A 51 -1.66 -3.24 -4.03
C LEU A 51 -0.36 -3.38 -3.25
N PHE A 52 0.35 -2.26 -3.05
CA PHE A 52 1.56 -2.21 -2.26
C PHE A 52 1.31 -2.67 -0.82
N ASN A 53 0.32 -2.08 -0.15
CA ASN A 53 -0.02 -2.45 1.23
C ASN A 53 -0.46 -3.90 1.35
N LYS A 54 -1.19 -4.43 0.36
CA LYS A 54 -1.60 -5.84 0.35
C LYS A 54 -0.42 -6.80 0.25
N GLU A 55 0.57 -6.49 -0.58
CA GLU A 55 1.77 -7.32 -0.73
C GLU A 55 2.71 -7.14 0.46
N ASP A 56 2.89 -5.91 0.92
CA ASP A 56 3.66 -5.57 2.11
C ASP A 56 3.15 -6.33 3.35
N ASN A 57 1.84 -6.36 3.55
CA ASN A 57 1.23 -7.13 4.63
C ASN A 57 1.56 -8.62 4.60
N ARG A 58 1.69 -9.21 3.40
CA ARG A 58 2.08 -10.62 3.26
C ARG A 58 3.55 -10.87 3.56
N LEU A 59 4.40 -9.86 3.28
CA LEU A 59 5.84 -9.94 3.52
C LEU A 59 6.20 -9.54 4.95
N TYR A 60 5.31 -8.84 5.63
CA TYR A 60 5.54 -8.33 6.98
C TYR A 60 5.72 -9.47 7.99
N LEU A 61 4.71 -10.30 8.14
CA LEU A 61 4.76 -11.53 8.92
C LEU A 61 3.89 -12.56 8.20
N PRO A 62 4.34 -13.81 8.06
CA PRO A 62 3.56 -14.86 7.39
C PRO A 62 2.43 -15.40 8.29
N LEU A 63 1.80 -14.54 9.07
CA LEU A 63 0.63 -14.81 9.88
C LEU A 63 -0.64 -14.46 9.12
N SER A 64 -1.68 -15.26 9.31
CA SER A 64 -3.02 -14.91 8.85
C SER A 64 -3.59 -13.73 9.65
N ASP A 65 -4.57 -13.01 9.10
CA ASP A 65 -5.24 -11.91 9.81
C ASP A 65 -5.91 -12.39 11.10
N GLN A 66 -6.42 -13.63 11.12
CA GLN A 66 -6.98 -14.25 12.32
C GLN A 66 -5.92 -14.49 13.41
N GLU A 67 -4.73 -14.98 13.03
CA GLU A 67 -3.64 -15.18 13.99
C GLU A 67 -3.10 -13.86 14.51
N THR A 68 -2.99 -12.86 13.64
CA THR A 68 -2.54 -11.51 14.01
C THR A 68 -3.49 -10.86 15.02
N GLY A 69 -4.82 -10.89 14.76
CA GLY A 69 -5.82 -10.28 15.63
C GLY A 69 -5.98 -10.94 16.99
N ARG A 70 -5.50 -12.17 17.17
CA ARG A 70 -5.52 -12.90 18.47
C ARG A 70 -4.16 -12.99 19.15
N THR A 71 -3.15 -12.32 18.59
CA THR A 71 -1.80 -12.25 19.15
C THR A 71 -1.61 -10.94 19.88
N PHE A 72 -1.12 -11.03 21.11
CA PHE A 72 -0.83 -9.89 21.98
C PHE A 72 0.67 -9.71 22.12
N CYS A 73 1.08 -8.46 22.29
CA CYS A 73 2.44 -8.07 22.65
C CYS A 73 2.42 -7.49 24.06
N LEU A 74 3.15 -8.09 24.98
CA LEU A 74 3.40 -7.55 26.31
C LEU A 74 4.82 -7.01 26.37
N GLN A 75 4.97 -5.71 26.55
CA GLN A 75 6.29 -5.09 26.71
C GLN A 75 6.76 -5.12 28.15
N MET A 76 8.03 -5.46 28.33
CA MET A 76 8.73 -5.39 29.61
C MET A 76 9.31 -3.99 29.83
N ASN A 77 8.45 -2.96 29.81
CA ASN A 77 8.83 -1.54 29.83
C ASN A 77 9.23 -1.01 31.22
N SER A 78 9.32 -1.86 32.23
CA SER A 78 9.79 -1.46 33.57
C SER A 78 10.81 -2.45 34.11
N VAL A 79 11.71 -1.97 35.00
CA VAL A 79 12.73 -2.78 35.66
C VAL A 79 12.09 -3.93 36.45
N THR A 80 10.92 -3.71 37.04
CA THR A 80 10.21 -4.73 37.83
C THR A 80 9.63 -5.83 36.97
N LEU A 81 9.00 -5.47 35.82
CA LEU A 81 8.52 -6.46 34.84
C LEU A 81 9.69 -7.26 34.26
N TYR A 82 10.76 -6.57 33.89
CA TYR A 82 11.94 -7.21 33.31
C TYR A 82 12.61 -8.20 34.27
N LYS A 83 12.76 -7.86 35.57
CA LYS A 83 13.31 -8.76 36.58
C LYS A 83 12.46 -10.02 36.77
N ASN A 84 11.17 -9.94 36.58
CA ASN A 84 10.23 -11.05 36.76
C ASN A 84 9.82 -11.71 35.42
N LYS A 85 10.49 -11.41 34.32
CA LYS A 85 10.14 -11.84 32.96
C LYS A 85 9.88 -13.36 32.84
N ASP A 86 10.77 -14.16 33.43
CA ASP A 86 10.69 -15.63 33.31
C ASP A 86 9.50 -16.20 34.08
N ALA A 87 9.23 -15.64 35.28
CA ALA A 87 8.08 -16.02 36.09
C ALA A 87 6.76 -15.60 35.38
N ILE A 88 6.72 -14.40 34.84
CA ILE A 88 5.57 -13.89 34.06
C ILE A 88 5.34 -14.78 32.84
N LEU A 89 6.37 -15.06 32.04
CA LEU A 89 6.28 -15.93 30.86
C LEU A 89 5.77 -17.31 31.21
N SER A 90 6.29 -17.90 32.29
CA SER A 90 5.86 -19.21 32.76
C SER A 90 4.39 -19.25 33.19
N GLN A 91 3.92 -18.20 33.89
CA GLN A 91 2.50 -18.09 34.25
C GLN A 91 1.60 -17.83 33.05
N ILE A 92 2.03 -17.02 32.09
CA ILE A 92 1.29 -16.76 30.86
C ILE A 92 1.11 -18.08 30.07
N LYS A 93 2.14 -18.91 29.97
CA LYS A 93 2.05 -20.22 29.30
C LYS A 93 0.99 -21.15 29.93
N MET A 94 0.70 -20.98 31.22
CA MET A 94 -0.30 -21.79 31.96
C MET A 94 -1.72 -21.19 31.86
N LEU A 95 -1.90 -20.01 31.26
CA LEU A 95 -3.22 -19.38 31.16
C LEU A 95 -4.16 -20.21 30.27
N PRO A 96 -5.44 -20.39 30.71
CA PRO A 96 -6.41 -21.07 29.89
C PRO A 96 -6.67 -20.29 28.57
N GLY A 97 -6.54 -20.97 27.47
CA GLY A 97 -6.76 -20.39 26.14
C GLY A 97 -5.50 -19.84 25.46
N VAL A 98 -4.35 -19.83 26.11
CA VAL A 98 -3.07 -19.57 25.44
C VAL A 98 -2.71 -20.78 24.58
N GLU A 99 -2.44 -20.54 23.31
CA GLU A 99 -2.07 -21.55 22.32
C GLU A 99 -0.54 -21.63 22.16
N GLU A 100 0.07 -20.48 21.95
CA GLU A 100 1.51 -20.35 21.72
C GLU A 100 2.05 -19.09 22.39
N THR A 101 3.31 -19.12 22.78
CA THR A 101 4.06 -17.94 23.26
C THR A 101 5.43 -17.91 22.63
N SER A 102 5.95 -16.72 22.42
CA SER A 102 7.34 -16.49 22.05
C SER A 102 7.83 -15.19 22.67
N ALA A 103 9.13 -15.01 22.74
CA ALA A 103 9.72 -13.82 23.32
C ALA A 103 10.90 -13.32 22.48
N ALA A 104 11.09 -12.00 22.48
CA ALA A 104 12.18 -11.37 21.73
C ALA A 104 12.80 -10.22 22.52
N LEU A 105 14.05 -9.96 22.23
CA LEU A 105 14.71 -8.72 22.64
C LEU A 105 14.52 -7.67 21.55
N MET A 106 13.71 -6.67 21.87
CA MET A 106 13.45 -5.55 20.94
C MET A 106 13.80 -4.24 21.65
N THR A 107 14.57 -3.41 20.97
CA THR A 107 14.94 -2.10 21.48
C THR A 107 13.91 -1.07 21.00
N GLY A 108 12.91 -0.79 21.82
CA GLY A 108 11.90 0.23 21.51
C GLY A 108 10.64 -0.32 20.82
N SER A 109 10.19 0.32 19.75
CA SER A 109 9.02 -0.14 18.99
C SER A 109 9.33 -1.42 18.21
N PHE A 110 8.30 -2.13 17.76
CA PHE A 110 8.39 -3.34 16.93
C PHE A 110 9.34 -3.21 15.72
N ASN A 111 9.69 -1.97 15.35
CA ASN A 111 10.54 -1.59 14.23
C ASN A 111 11.99 -1.26 14.59
N SER A 112 12.39 -1.42 15.84
CA SER A 112 13.76 -1.11 16.25
C SER A 112 14.66 -2.32 16.05
N PHE A 113 15.74 -2.14 15.30
CA PHE A 113 16.76 -3.15 15.11
C PHE A 113 18.06 -2.75 15.76
N LEU A 114 18.76 -3.74 16.22
CA LEU A 114 20.18 -3.65 16.35
C LEU A 114 20.80 -3.87 14.97
N THR A 115 21.87 -3.20 14.68
CA THR A 115 22.63 -3.39 13.45
C THR A 115 24.02 -3.87 13.77
N SER A 116 24.55 -4.73 12.91
CA SER A 116 25.94 -5.14 12.91
C SER A 116 26.53 -4.89 11.53
N SER A 117 27.84 -5.01 11.42
CA SER A 117 28.55 -4.85 10.15
C SER A 117 29.17 -6.16 9.71
N TYR A 118 29.14 -6.40 8.39
CA TYR A 118 29.83 -7.47 7.72
C TYR A 118 30.70 -6.89 6.62
N GLU A 119 31.96 -7.26 6.59
CA GLU A 119 32.87 -6.90 5.51
C GLU A 119 32.90 -8.02 4.46
N SER A 120 32.40 -7.72 3.27
CA SER A 120 32.40 -8.62 2.12
C SER A 120 33.80 -8.79 1.57
N ALA A 121 34.04 -9.87 0.78
CA ALA A 121 35.31 -10.11 0.08
C ALA A 121 35.73 -8.93 -0.82
N ASP A 122 34.76 -8.14 -1.31
CA ASP A 122 34.99 -6.93 -2.11
C ASP A 122 35.39 -5.69 -1.28
N HIS A 123 35.70 -5.86 0.02
CA HIS A 123 35.94 -4.76 0.98
C HIS A 123 34.77 -3.78 1.13
N ARG A 124 33.54 -4.19 0.86
CA ARG A 124 32.34 -3.40 1.12
C ARG A 124 31.80 -3.74 2.50
N THR A 125 31.55 -2.72 3.29
CA THR A 125 30.86 -2.89 4.57
C THR A 125 29.36 -2.94 4.33
N LEU A 126 28.74 -4.06 4.66
CA LEU A 126 27.29 -4.25 4.63
C LEU A 126 26.73 -4.07 6.04
N THR A 127 25.67 -3.31 6.16
CA THR A 127 24.91 -3.21 7.41
C THR A 127 23.96 -4.41 7.48
N ILE A 128 23.98 -5.13 8.60
CA ILE A 128 23.19 -6.32 8.84
C ILE A 128 22.19 -6.02 9.94
N ASN A 129 20.94 -6.36 9.74
CA ASN A 129 19.92 -6.27 10.76
C ASN A 129 20.02 -7.43 11.73
N VAL A 130 20.04 -7.12 13.02
CA VAL A 130 20.18 -8.09 14.10
C VAL A 130 18.84 -8.24 14.80
N ARG A 131 18.35 -9.47 14.88
CA ARG A 131 17.21 -9.88 15.70
C ARG A 131 17.67 -10.80 16.80
N GLN A 132 16.98 -10.73 17.91
CA GLN A 132 17.27 -11.58 19.07
C GLN A 132 15.96 -12.06 19.68
N GLY A 133 15.90 -13.34 20.03
CA GLY A 133 14.68 -13.89 20.61
C GLY A 133 14.86 -15.36 21.02
N ASP A 134 13.79 -15.93 21.53
CA ASP A 134 13.77 -17.33 21.88
C ASP A 134 13.73 -18.25 20.63
N PRO A 135 14.12 -19.51 20.75
CA PRO A 135 14.11 -20.44 19.63
C PRO A 135 12.72 -20.70 19.01
N SER A 136 11.64 -20.46 19.77
CA SER A 136 10.27 -20.62 19.28
C SER A 136 9.82 -19.50 18.34
N TYR A 137 10.59 -18.43 18.19
CA TYR A 137 10.26 -17.24 17.40
C TYR A 137 9.85 -17.59 15.95
N PHE A 138 10.64 -18.42 15.29
CA PHE A 138 10.36 -18.78 13.89
C PHE A 138 9.05 -19.58 13.76
N GLN A 139 8.81 -20.54 14.66
CA GLN A 139 7.58 -21.32 14.67
C GLN A 139 6.36 -20.44 14.99
N PHE A 140 6.48 -19.60 16.02
CA PHE A 140 5.42 -18.69 16.43
C PHE A 140 4.97 -17.77 15.32
N PHE A 141 5.91 -17.17 14.60
CA PHE A 141 5.63 -16.25 13.49
C PHE A 141 5.47 -16.96 12.13
N ARG A 142 5.45 -18.30 12.10
CA ARG A 142 5.31 -19.08 10.85
C ARG A 142 6.40 -18.76 9.82
N ILE A 143 7.57 -18.34 10.28
CA ILE A 143 8.70 -17.99 9.42
C ILE A 143 9.35 -19.30 8.91
N PRO A 144 9.44 -19.50 7.58
CA PRO A 144 10.16 -20.64 7.03
C PRO A 144 11.61 -20.67 7.51
N PHE A 145 12.00 -21.77 8.09
CA PHE A 145 13.29 -21.94 8.75
C PHE A 145 13.86 -23.32 8.40
N GLN A 146 15.16 -23.38 8.16
CA GLN A 146 15.92 -24.60 7.93
C GLN A 146 17.20 -24.57 8.75
N GLY A 147 17.40 -25.52 9.66
CA GLY A 147 18.59 -25.59 10.48
C GLY A 147 18.38 -26.34 11.79
N GLU A 148 19.42 -26.33 12.61
CA GLU A 148 19.40 -26.94 13.95
C GLU A 148 18.69 -26.00 14.93
N THR A 149 17.83 -26.57 15.78
CA THR A 149 17.28 -25.85 16.93
C THR A 149 18.24 -25.96 18.11
N VAL A 150 18.53 -24.83 18.75
CA VAL A 150 19.41 -24.78 19.93
C VAL A 150 18.71 -24.11 21.08
N ASP A 151 19.21 -24.34 22.27
CA ASP A 151 18.75 -23.62 23.46
C ASP A 151 19.08 -22.12 23.36
N ALA A 152 18.28 -21.30 24.02
CA ALA A 152 18.47 -19.85 24.06
C ALA A 152 19.81 -19.39 24.70
N ASP A 153 20.52 -20.29 25.38
CA ASP A 153 21.85 -20.04 26.00
C ASP A 153 23.02 -20.36 25.07
N ALA A 154 22.76 -20.83 23.87
CA ALA A 154 23.84 -21.17 22.94
C ALA A 154 24.63 -19.91 22.59
N SER A 155 25.92 -19.86 23.00
CA SER A 155 26.81 -18.75 22.72
C SER A 155 27.50 -18.89 21.36
N LYS A 156 27.75 -17.75 20.71
CA LYS A 156 28.47 -17.66 19.42
C LYS A 156 27.83 -18.47 18.28
N VAL A 157 26.51 -18.50 18.26
CA VAL A 157 25.71 -19.14 17.21
C VAL A 157 24.74 -18.12 16.61
N VAL A 158 24.41 -18.33 15.34
CA VAL A 158 23.56 -17.39 14.60
C VAL A 158 22.75 -18.12 13.53
N TYR A 159 21.52 -17.67 13.32
CA TYR A 159 20.75 -17.98 12.12
C TYR A 159 20.84 -16.81 11.16
N ILE A 160 20.95 -17.09 9.88
CA ILE A 160 21.12 -16.06 8.84
C ILE A 160 19.95 -16.07 7.86
N SER A 161 19.62 -14.91 7.30
CA SER A 161 18.61 -14.86 6.25
C SER A 161 19.11 -15.52 4.96
N GLU A 162 18.16 -16.02 4.13
CA GLU A 162 18.49 -16.59 2.81
C GLU A 162 19.29 -15.61 1.94
N ALA A 163 18.95 -14.32 2.00
CA ALA A 163 19.67 -13.28 1.27
C ALA A 163 21.10 -13.09 1.78
N PHE A 164 21.31 -13.21 3.09
CA PHE A 164 22.66 -13.16 3.65
C PHE A 164 23.45 -14.41 3.28
N ARG A 165 22.80 -15.58 3.25
CA ARG A 165 23.43 -16.82 2.76
C ARG A 165 23.95 -16.67 1.34
N GLN A 166 23.14 -16.11 0.43
CA GLN A 166 23.56 -15.85 -0.94
C GLN A 166 24.76 -14.91 -1.05
N GLN A 167 24.87 -13.94 -0.13
CA GLN A 167 26.06 -13.07 -0.08
C GLN A 167 27.29 -13.82 0.42
N LEU A 168 27.14 -14.61 1.49
CA LEU A 168 28.25 -15.44 2.01
C LEU A 168 28.74 -16.47 1.01
N ASP A 169 27.83 -17.04 0.18
CA ASP A 169 28.20 -17.97 -0.88
C ASP A 169 29.05 -17.29 -1.96
N LYS A 170 28.78 -16.03 -2.31
CA LYS A 170 29.61 -15.23 -3.21
C LYS A 170 31.01 -14.98 -2.61
N ASP A 171 31.07 -14.76 -1.31
CA ASP A 171 32.31 -14.53 -0.57
C ASP A 171 33.01 -15.85 -0.20
N SER A 172 32.49 -17.02 -0.63
CA SER A 172 33.02 -18.37 -0.37
C SER A 172 33.11 -18.70 1.13
N ILE A 173 32.24 -18.17 1.94
CA ILE A 173 32.18 -18.36 3.40
C ILE A 173 31.14 -19.44 3.71
N SER A 174 31.59 -20.48 4.44
CA SER A 174 30.72 -21.57 4.92
C SER A 174 30.98 -21.86 6.40
N GLY A 175 29.91 -22.12 7.14
CA GLY A 175 29.98 -22.58 8.53
C GLY A 175 30.12 -21.49 9.60
N ASN A 176 31.06 -20.58 9.49
CA ASN A 176 31.23 -19.47 10.42
C ASN A 176 31.17 -18.12 9.71
N VAL A 177 30.60 -17.11 10.36
CA VAL A 177 30.55 -15.74 9.85
C VAL A 177 31.12 -14.78 10.88
N LYS A 178 31.91 -13.83 10.43
CA LYS A 178 32.43 -12.75 11.28
C LYS A 178 31.47 -11.54 11.20
N LEU A 179 30.95 -11.11 12.33
CA LEU A 179 30.06 -9.95 12.47
C LEU A 179 30.71 -8.97 13.43
N GLY A 180 31.13 -7.84 12.92
CA GLY A 180 31.98 -6.93 13.66
C GLY A 180 33.32 -7.61 14.02
N GLU A 181 33.63 -7.68 15.30
CA GLU A 181 34.88 -8.30 15.80
C GLU A 181 34.74 -9.79 16.16
N GLU A 182 33.52 -10.29 16.27
CA GLU A 182 33.23 -11.65 16.74
C GLU A 182 32.90 -12.62 15.61
N SER A 183 33.24 -13.90 15.81
CA SER A 183 32.91 -14.99 14.88
C SER A 183 31.81 -15.88 15.45
N TYR A 184 30.80 -16.18 14.62
CA TYR A 184 29.62 -16.94 14.98
C TYR A 184 29.46 -18.17 14.06
N ARG A 185 29.08 -19.30 14.63
CA ARG A 185 28.72 -20.49 13.89
C ARG A 185 27.31 -20.35 13.31
N ILE A 186 27.15 -20.60 12.02
CA ILE A 186 25.86 -20.58 11.34
C ILE A 186 25.14 -21.89 11.64
N LEU A 187 23.95 -21.81 12.23
CA LEU A 187 23.11 -22.96 12.58
C LEU A 187 22.09 -23.28 11.49
N GLY A 188 21.71 -22.29 10.71
CA GLY A 188 20.69 -22.46 9.69
C GLY A 188 20.29 -21.18 9.00
N THR A 189 19.32 -21.30 8.10
CA THR A 189 18.81 -20.19 7.32
C THR A 189 17.31 -20.00 7.53
N TYR A 190 16.85 -18.77 7.41
CA TYR A 190 15.44 -18.43 7.48
C TYR A 190 15.05 -17.45 6.38
N LYS A 191 13.80 -17.49 6.00
CA LYS A 191 13.23 -16.53 5.06
C LYS A 191 12.98 -15.21 5.79
N ALA A 192 13.75 -14.18 5.46
CA ALA A 192 13.57 -12.87 6.09
C ALA A 192 12.13 -12.36 5.90
N CYS A 193 11.53 -11.91 6.98
CA CYS A 193 10.25 -11.25 6.99
C CYS A 193 10.48 -9.75 7.16
N TYR A 194 9.76 -8.98 6.38
CA TYR A 194 9.99 -7.54 6.27
C TYR A 194 9.29 -6.71 7.36
N GLY A 195 8.98 -7.28 8.48
CA GLY A 195 8.21 -6.72 9.59
C GLY A 195 8.42 -5.28 10.01
N GLU A 196 9.31 -4.55 9.34
CA GLU A 196 9.89 -3.44 10.07
C GLU A 196 10.57 -2.47 9.10
N ASN A 197 10.08 -1.32 8.95
CA ASN A 197 10.67 -0.13 8.32
C ASN A 197 11.00 -0.22 6.80
N LEU A 198 10.11 0.33 6.02
CA LEU A 198 10.16 0.37 4.55
C LEU A 198 11.10 1.44 3.96
N SER A 199 11.72 2.26 4.80
CA SER A 199 12.50 3.41 4.31
C SER A 199 13.90 3.10 3.83
N GLU A 200 14.44 1.89 4.14
CA GLU A 200 15.82 1.51 3.80
C GLU A 200 15.95 0.11 3.20
N TYR A 201 15.14 -0.20 2.26
CA TYR A 201 14.84 -1.51 1.71
C TYR A 201 16.00 -2.33 1.14
N ASN A 202 17.05 -1.68 0.64
CA ASN A 202 18.15 -2.39 -0.01
C ASN A 202 19.05 -3.19 0.95
N GLN A 203 18.89 -3.03 2.27
CA GLN A 203 19.73 -3.69 3.27
C GLN A 203 18.99 -4.71 4.15
N TYR A 204 17.65 -4.70 4.18
CA TYR A 204 16.86 -5.52 5.14
C TYR A 204 16.79 -7.02 4.84
N HIS A 205 17.11 -7.40 3.63
CA HIS A 205 17.21 -8.82 3.28
C HIS A 205 18.35 -9.51 3.99
N ILE A 206 19.39 -8.74 4.34
CA ILE A 206 20.57 -9.24 5.02
C ILE A 206 20.33 -9.07 6.52
N SER A 207 19.86 -10.12 7.14
CA SER A 207 19.58 -10.12 8.58
C SER A 207 20.08 -11.39 9.25
N VAL A 208 20.31 -11.27 10.55
CA VAL A 208 20.72 -12.36 11.41
C VAL A 208 19.83 -12.45 12.63
N PHE A 209 19.67 -13.66 13.15
CA PHE A 209 18.91 -13.91 14.37
C PHE A 209 19.78 -14.63 15.40
N PHE A 210 19.90 -14.03 16.58
CA PHE A 210 20.61 -14.62 17.70
C PHE A 210 19.60 -15.24 18.69
N PRO A 211 19.74 -16.53 19.03
CA PRO A 211 18.98 -17.09 20.14
C PRO A 211 19.42 -16.41 21.45
N THR A 212 18.45 -16.00 22.27
CA THR A 212 18.74 -15.34 23.54
C THR A 212 17.62 -15.58 24.56
N LYS A 213 17.97 -15.60 25.85
CA LYS A 213 17.04 -15.53 26.99
C LYS A 213 16.71 -14.10 27.41
N GLU A 214 17.48 -13.14 26.88
CA GLU A 214 17.17 -11.74 27.12
C GLU A 214 15.95 -11.34 26.29
N ILE A 215 14.90 -10.94 26.98
CA ILE A 215 13.61 -10.61 26.36
C ILE A 215 13.11 -9.27 26.86
N SER A 216 12.56 -8.48 25.95
CA SER A 216 11.87 -7.23 26.29
C SER A 216 10.40 -7.22 25.84
N VAL A 217 10.02 -8.20 25.03
CA VAL A 217 8.64 -8.38 24.55
C VAL A 217 8.27 -9.85 24.64
N ILE A 218 7.08 -10.14 25.17
CA ILE A 218 6.46 -11.45 25.12
C ILE A 218 5.30 -11.38 24.13
N TYR A 219 5.29 -12.29 23.17
CA TYR A 219 4.19 -12.51 22.23
C TYR A 219 3.33 -13.65 22.74
N ILE A 220 2.01 -13.46 22.74
CA ILE A 220 1.04 -14.38 23.32
C ILE A 220 -0.08 -14.58 22.32
N ARG A 221 -0.29 -15.81 21.84
CA ARG A 221 -1.40 -16.13 20.95
C ARG A 221 -2.46 -16.88 21.69
N PHE A 222 -3.70 -16.39 21.64
CA PHE A 222 -4.85 -17.04 22.22
C PHE A 222 -5.63 -17.84 21.16
N ARG A 223 -6.41 -18.83 21.63
CA ARG A 223 -7.37 -19.54 20.77
C ARG A 223 -8.49 -18.63 20.33
N ASN A 224 -9.12 -18.96 19.20
CA ASN A 224 -10.19 -18.16 18.61
C ASN A 224 -11.44 -17.99 19.48
N ASP A 225 -11.65 -18.87 20.47
CA ASP A 225 -12.80 -18.85 21.38
C ASP A 225 -12.68 -17.83 22.53
N ILE A 226 -11.53 -17.17 22.64
CA ILE A 226 -11.26 -16.19 23.70
C ILE A 226 -11.50 -14.78 23.21
N ALA A 227 -12.44 -14.06 23.83
CA ALA A 227 -12.69 -12.66 23.55
C ALA A 227 -11.47 -11.80 23.90
N PHE A 228 -11.21 -10.77 23.11
CA PHE A 228 -10.09 -9.83 23.25
C PHE A 228 -9.97 -9.25 24.66
N SER A 229 -11.07 -8.72 25.22
CA SER A 229 -11.09 -8.13 26.57
C SER A 229 -10.73 -9.14 27.66
N LYS A 230 -11.17 -10.40 27.51
CA LYS A 230 -10.86 -11.47 28.43
C LYS A 230 -9.38 -11.88 28.36
N ALA A 231 -8.83 -11.98 27.16
CA ALA A 231 -7.41 -12.28 26.96
C ALA A 231 -6.52 -11.19 27.59
N LYS A 232 -6.82 -9.92 27.34
CA LYS A 232 -6.09 -8.80 27.93
C LYS A 232 -6.17 -8.82 29.45
N ALA A 233 -7.36 -8.99 30.02
CA ALA A 233 -7.56 -9.07 31.50
C ALA A 233 -6.79 -10.22 32.13
N GLN A 234 -6.67 -11.38 31.47
CA GLN A 234 -5.88 -12.51 31.98
C GLN A 234 -4.37 -12.16 32.01
N ILE A 235 -3.84 -11.52 30.97
CA ILE A 235 -2.44 -11.08 30.93
C ILE A 235 -2.18 -10.02 32.02
N GLU A 236 -3.07 -9.03 32.14
CA GLU A 236 -3.00 -8.00 33.18
C GLU A 236 -2.98 -8.61 34.57
N LYS A 237 -3.85 -9.57 34.86
CA LYS A 237 -3.92 -10.25 36.16
C LYS A 237 -2.60 -10.93 36.51
N VAL A 238 -1.94 -11.58 35.56
CA VAL A 238 -0.62 -12.20 35.78
C VAL A 238 0.43 -11.11 36.10
N CYS A 239 0.47 -10.04 35.31
CA CYS A 239 1.44 -8.98 35.54
C CYS A 239 1.23 -8.28 36.88
N ARG A 240 -0.03 -8.09 37.35
CA ARG A 240 -0.37 -7.43 38.61
C ARG A 240 0.13 -8.21 39.86
N ASN A 241 0.46 -9.48 39.73
CA ASN A 241 1.11 -10.22 40.81
C ASN A 241 2.55 -9.75 41.08
N TYR A 242 3.16 -9.03 40.13
CA TYR A 242 4.56 -8.61 40.20
C TYR A 242 4.74 -7.10 40.25
N VAL A 243 3.75 -6.34 39.80
CA VAL A 243 3.85 -4.89 39.70
C VAL A 243 2.63 -4.17 40.31
N PRO A 244 2.83 -2.98 40.89
CA PRO A 244 1.73 -2.21 41.48
C PRO A 244 0.71 -1.76 40.45
N GLU A 245 -0.50 -1.45 40.86
CA GLU A 245 -1.60 -0.97 40.01
C GLU A 245 -1.28 0.36 39.33
N SER A 246 -0.45 1.18 39.95
CA SER A 246 0.01 2.47 39.40
C SER A 246 0.87 2.36 38.14
N LEU A 247 1.46 1.18 37.89
CA LEU A 247 2.29 0.99 36.70
C LEU A 247 1.40 0.70 35.50
N ALA A 248 1.52 1.51 34.44
CA ALA A 248 0.88 1.26 33.18
C ALA A 248 1.51 0.03 32.49
N LEU A 249 0.66 -0.95 32.12
CA LEU A 249 1.08 -2.13 31.37
C LEU A 249 0.86 -1.87 29.88
N ASP A 250 1.89 -2.10 29.11
CA ASP A 250 1.86 -2.00 27.65
C ASP A 250 1.48 -3.36 27.07
N ILE A 251 0.17 -3.61 26.95
CA ILE A 251 -0.42 -4.81 26.37
C ILE A 251 -1.26 -4.40 25.17
N GLU A 252 -0.76 -4.68 24.00
CA GLU A 252 -1.38 -4.32 22.73
C GLU A 252 -1.55 -5.55 21.83
N PRO A 253 -2.61 -5.59 21.00
CA PRO A 253 -2.69 -6.60 19.96
C PRO A 253 -1.61 -6.36 18.90
N LEU A 254 -1.13 -7.43 18.28
CA LEU A 254 -0.09 -7.36 17.25
C LEU A 254 -0.54 -6.57 16.03
N ASP A 255 -1.83 -6.61 15.69
CA ASP A 255 -2.42 -5.85 14.60
C ASP A 255 -2.36 -4.34 14.80
N VAL A 256 -2.60 -3.86 16.05
CA VAL A 256 -2.46 -2.44 16.39
C VAL A 256 -1.01 -1.98 16.21
N ARG A 257 -0.04 -2.76 16.66
CA ARG A 257 1.38 -2.45 16.47
C ARG A 257 1.78 -2.43 15.00
N LYS A 258 1.27 -3.39 14.24
CA LYS A 258 1.42 -3.43 12.80
C LYS A 258 0.79 -2.20 12.16
N SER A 259 -0.42 -1.81 12.57
CA SER A 259 -1.14 -0.66 12.03
C SER A 259 -0.48 0.68 12.38
N THR A 260 0.14 0.82 13.54
CA THR A 260 0.85 2.05 13.93
C THR A 260 2.01 2.35 12.99
N THR A 261 2.72 1.32 12.56
CA THR A 261 3.82 1.46 11.59
C THR A 261 3.33 1.74 10.16
N GLN A 262 2.18 1.21 9.81
CA GLN A 262 1.57 1.36 8.48
C GLN A 262 0.63 2.57 8.40
N GLY A 263 0.24 3.15 9.54
CA GLY A 263 -0.81 4.16 9.63
C GLY A 263 -0.63 5.36 8.71
N ILE A 264 0.60 5.83 8.51
CA ILE A 264 0.88 6.94 7.57
C ILE A 264 0.59 6.50 6.13
N ARG A 265 0.95 5.28 5.75
CA ARG A 265 0.70 4.76 4.39
C ARG A 265 -0.76 4.48 4.14
N ASP A 266 -1.45 3.89 5.10
CA ASP A 266 -2.89 3.66 5.01
C ASP A 266 -3.64 4.99 4.89
N MET A 267 -3.25 6.00 5.69
CA MET A 267 -3.78 7.36 5.57
C MET A 267 -3.52 7.98 4.19
N MET A 268 -2.32 7.80 3.62
CA MET A 268 -2.04 8.25 2.25
C MET A 268 -2.89 7.52 1.22
N GLY A 269 -3.13 6.23 1.41
CA GLY A 269 -4.04 5.43 0.59
C GLY A 269 -5.49 5.94 0.65
N ASP A 270 -5.99 6.19 1.85
CA ASP A 270 -7.35 6.68 2.08
C ASP A 270 -7.56 8.09 1.51
N ILE A 271 -6.60 8.99 1.71
CA ILE A 271 -6.62 10.34 1.11
C ILE A 271 -6.61 10.25 -0.42
N SER A 272 -5.76 9.40 -0.99
CA SER A 272 -5.70 9.21 -2.43
C SER A 272 -7.00 8.63 -2.98
N LEU A 273 -7.65 7.71 -2.27
CA LEU A 273 -8.95 7.15 -2.62
C LEU A 273 -10.05 8.21 -2.57
N LEU A 274 -10.07 9.04 -1.54
CA LEU A 274 -11.03 10.16 -1.43
C LEU A 274 -10.87 11.13 -2.60
N LEU A 275 -9.65 11.54 -2.91
CA LEU A 275 -9.35 12.41 -4.04
C LEU A 275 -9.69 11.75 -5.38
N ALA A 276 -9.51 10.44 -5.51
CA ALA A 276 -9.94 9.68 -6.69
C ALA A 276 -11.45 9.72 -6.88
N ILE A 277 -12.23 9.51 -5.80
CA ILE A 277 -13.70 9.57 -5.85
C ILE A 277 -14.18 10.97 -6.27
N ILE A 278 -13.64 12.03 -5.66
CA ILE A 278 -13.96 13.41 -6.03
C ILE A 278 -13.62 13.68 -7.50
N SER A 279 -12.43 13.24 -7.94
CA SER A 279 -11.98 13.41 -9.33
C SER A 279 -12.88 12.66 -10.33
N ILE A 280 -13.32 11.44 -9.98
CA ILE A 280 -14.27 10.66 -10.79
C ILE A 280 -15.59 11.43 -10.95
N LEU A 281 -16.15 11.95 -9.86
CA LEU A 281 -17.39 12.74 -9.91
C LEU A 281 -17.23 13.97 -10.80
N LEU A 282 -16.11 14.70 -10.67
CA LEU A 282 -15.82 15.86 -11.52
C LEU A 282 -15.70 15.48 -13.00
N VAL A 283 -15.05 14.36 -13.33
CA VAL A 283 -14.94 13.86 -14.71
C VAL A 283 -16.31 13.50 -15.26
N VAL A 284 -17.12 12.77 -14.50
CA VAL A 284 -18.48 12.38 -14.92
C VAL A 284 -19.34 13.63 -15.21
N LEU A 285 -19.33 14.62 -14.30
CA LEU A 285 -20.07 15.86 -14.48
C LEU A 285 -19.55 16.67 -15.67
N SER A 286 -18.24 16.72 -15.88
CA SER A 286 -17.64 17.45 -17.00
C SER A 286 -17.96 16.80 -18.34
N VAL A 287 -17.86 15.48 -18.45
CA VAL A 287 -18.24 14.72 -19.66
C VAL A 287 -19.71 14.88 -19.93
N TYR A 288 -20.56 14.75 -18.91
CA TYR A 288 -22.00 14.94 -19.04
C TYR A 288 -22.35 16.35 -19.56
N SER A 289 -21.77 17.39 -18.97
CA SER A 289 -21.98 18.78 -19.35
C SER A 289 -21.48 19.06 -20.79
N ALA A 290 -20.29 18.54 -21.13
CA ALA A 290 -19.71 18.72 -22.46
C ALA A 290 -20.56 18.08 -23.55
N ILE A 291 -21.01 16.83 -23.36
CA ILE A 291 -21.91 16.16 -24.34
C ILE A 291 -23.24 16.91 -24.44
N SER A 292 -23.78 17.43 -23.32
CA SER A 292 -25.00 18.21 -23.34
C SER A 292 -24.88 19.47 -24.21
N MET A 293 -23.80 20.22 -24.01
CA MET A 293 -23.52 21.42 -24.83
C MET A 293 -23.27 21.10 -26.30
N ASP A 294 -22.51 20.04 -26.60
CA ASP A 294 -22.25 19.60 -27.97
C ASP A 294 -23.53 19.13 -28.66
N THR A 295 -24.41 18.46 -27.91
CA THR A 295 -25.72 18.03 -28.44
C THR A 295 -26.58 19.22 -28.81
N VAL A 296 -26.72 20.22 -27.92
CA VAL A 296 -27.51 21.42 -28.19
C VAL A 296 -26.93 22.18 -29.39
N SER A 297 -25.61 22.33 -29.47
CA SER A 297 -24.96 23.06 -30.57
C SER A 297 -25.03 22.36 -31.92
N ARG A 298 -25.26 21.04 -31.95
CA ARG A 298 -25.30 20.20 -33.16
C ARG A 298 -26.64 19.54 -33.39
N GLN A 299 -27.71 20.00 -32.74
CA GLN A 299 -29.06 19.40 -32.87
C GLN A 299 -29.53 19.34 -34.33
N LYS A 300 -29.31 20.42 -35.10
CA LYS A 300 -29.66 20.49 -36.52
C LYS A 300 -28.90 19.45 -37.34
N GLU A 301 -27.59 19.31 -37.13
CA GLU A 301 -26.74 18.33 -37.81
C GLU A 301 -27.25 16.90 -37.51
N VAL A 302 -27.59 16.60 -36.25
CA VAL A 302 -28.13 15.30 -35.83
C VAL A 302 -29.49 15.05 -36.46
N ALA A 303 -30.37 16.05 -36.49
CA ALA A 303 -31.70 15.91 -37.10
C ALA A 303 -31.62 15.63 -38.61
N ILE A 304 -30.81 16.36 -39.33
CA ILE A 304 -30.57 16.17 -40.78
C ILE A 304 -30.00 14.76 -41.05
N ARG A 305 -29.04 14.32 -40.27
CA ARG A 305 -28.45 12.97 -40.41
C ARG A 305 -29.44 11.88 -40.13
N LYS A 306 -30.32 12.04 -39.12
CA LYS A 306 -31.40 11.09 -38.82
C LYS A 306 -32.41 10.98 -40.00
N ILE A 307 -32.80 12.12 -40.58
CA ILE A 307 -33.68 12.12 -41.72
C ILE A 307 -33.04 11.40 -42.92
N ASN A 308 -31.69 11.56 -43.08
CA ASN A 308 -30.93 10.89 -44.14
C ASN A 308 -30.54 9.43 -43.76
N GLY A 309 -31.19 8.82 -42.75
CA GLY A 309 -31.02 7.40 -42.43
C GLY A 309 -29.78 7.05 -41.59
N ALA A 310 -29.13 8.02 -40.95
CA ALA A 310 -28.00 7.73 -40.09
C ALA A 310 -28.39 6.85 -38.90
N THR A 311 -27.70 5.73 -38.76
CA THR A 311 -27.93 4.82 -37.65
C THR A 311 -27.49 5.42 -36.30
N PRO A 312 -28.11 4.99 -35.17
CA PRO A 312 -27.70 5.43 -33.84
C PRO A 312 -26.20 5.26 -33.56
N LYS A 313 -25.58 4.21 -34.12
CA LYS A 313 -24.15 3.91 -33.97
C LYS A 313 -23.24 5.01 -34.59
N VAL A 314 -23.63 5.54 -35.76
CA VAL A 314 -22.87 6.61 -36.43
C VAL A 314 -22.94 7.90 -35.63
N ILE A 315 -24.09 8.25 -35.07
CA ILE A 315 -24.26 9.42 -34.21
C ILE A 315 -23.45 9.25 -32.89
N ALA A 316 -23.53 8.07 -32.29
CA ALA A 316 -22.76 7.74 -31.09
C ALA A 316 -21.25 7.86 -31.33
N PHE A 317 -20.75 7.35 -32.45
CA PHE A 317 -19.32 7.45 -32.78
C PHE A 317 -18.90 8.90 -33.04
N MET A 318 -19.75 9.69 -33.66
CA MET A 318 -19.45 11.12 -33.93
C MET A 318 -19.23 11.92 -32.64
N PHE A 319 -20.05 11.70 -31.61
CA PHE A 319 -19.87 12.37 -30.31
C PHE A 319 -18.81 11.68 -29.46
N GLY A 320 -18.76 10.35 -29.43
CA GLY A 320 -17.89 9.58 -28.53
C GLY A 320 -16.41 9.67 -28.88
N ARG A 321 -16.04 9.78 -30.17
CA ARG A 321 -14.64 9.78 -30.63
C ARG A 321 -13.76 10.85 -29.95
N VAL A 322 -14.32 12.02 -29.66
CA VAL A 322 -13.58 13.11 -29.02
C VAL A 322 -13.16 12.74 -27.61
N TYR A 323 -14.07 12.13 -26.84
CA TYR A 323 -13.81 11.73 -25.45
C TYR A 323 -12.86 10.53 -25.38
N ILE A 324 -12.96 9.60 -26.34
CA ILE A 324 -12.03 8.47 -26.46
C ILE A 324 -10.61 8.98 -26.75
N ILE A 325 -10.45 9.91 -27.70
CA ILE A 325 -9.14 10.51 -28.02
C ILE A 325 -8.58 11.26 -26.82
N GLN A 326 -9.39 12.05 -26.13
CA GLN A 326 -8.98 12.76 -24.92
C GLN A 326 -8.53 11.82 -23.82
N PHE A 327 -9.26 10.72 -23.59
CA PHE A 327 -8.90 9.70 -22.63
C PHE A 327 -7.56 9.04 -22.97
N ILE A 328 -7.38 8.64 -24.24
CA ILE A 328 -6.12 8.03 -24.68
C ILE A 328 -4.94 9.01 -24.48
N LEU A 329 -5.11 10.27 -24.85
CA LEU A 329 -4.08 11.31 -24.67
C LEU A 329 -3.76 11.52 -23.19
N ALA A 330 -4.77 11.65 -22.34
CA ALA A 330 -4.59 11.82 -20.91
C ALA A 330 -3.87 10.61 -20.30
N TYR A 331 -4.26 9.40 -20.72
CA TYR A 331 -3.62 8.17 -20.25
C TYR A 331 -2.16 8.06 -20.68
N MET A 332 -1.86 8.36 -21.94
CA MET A 332 -0.51 8.34 -22.50
C MET A 332 0.44 9.33 -21.80
N ILE A 333 -0.08 10.45 -21.30
CA ILE A 333 0.70 11.45 -20.55
C ILE A 333 0.85 11.03 -19.08
N THR A 334 -0.25 10.63 -18.43
CA THR A 334 -0.28 10.46 -16.98
C THR A 334 0.28 9.12 -16.53
N TYR A 335 0.01 8.03 -17.25
CA TYR A 335 0.44 6.70 -16.86
C TYR A 335 1.97 6.52 -16.79
N PRO A 336 2.77 7.00 -17.80
CA PRO A 336 4.22 6.92 -17.70
C PRO A 336 4.77 7.72 -16.52
N LEU A 337 4.22 8.93 -16.28
CA LEU A 337 4.63 9.78 -15.17
C LEU A 337 4.33 9.11 -13.82
N LEU A 338 3.12 8.57 -13.66
CA LEU A 338 2.70 7.83 -12.48
C LEU A 338 3.59 6.60 -12.26
N ARG A 339 3.89 5.87 -13.32
CA ARG A 339 4.77 4.70 -13.26
C ARG A 339 6.18 5.05 -12.80
N LEU A 340 6.77 6.13 -13.31
CA LEU A 340 8.08 6.60 -12.89
C LEU A 340 8.09 6.95 -11.40
N LEU A 341 7.07 7.66 -10.92
CA LEU A 341 6.90 8.00 -9.52
C LEU A 341 6.79 6.76 -8.64
N ILE A 342 5.97 5.79 -9.04
CA ILE A 342 5.80 4.54 -8.28
C ILE A 342 7.09 3.71 -8.28
N ILE A 343 7.78 3.59 -9.42
CA ILE A 343 9.06 2.90 -9.49
C ILE A 343 10.08 3.57 -8.57
N ASP A 344 10.11 4.88 -8.52
CA ASP A 344 11.02 5.62 -7.63
C ASP A 344 10.71 5.35 -6.16
N MET A 345 9.42 5.39 -5.78
CA MET A 345 8.97 5.04 -4.42
C MET A 345 9.22 3.58 -4.05
N THR A 346 9.24 2.67 -5.03
CA THR A 346 9.40 1.22 -4.80
C THR A 346 10.80 0.69 -5.11
N LYS A 347 11.74 1.52 -5.53
CA LYS A 347 13.14 1.11 -5.81
C LYS A 347 13.79 0.35 -4.68
N SER A 348 13.42 0.69 -3.46
CA SER A 348 13.91 0.08 -2.24
C SER A 348 13.08 -1.12 -1.76
N SER A 349 12.02 -1.51 -2.47
CA SER A 349 11.08 -2.53 -2.02
C SER A 349 11.13 -3.77 -2.91
N PRO A 350 11.13 -4.99 -2.36
CA PRO A 350 11.05 -6.22 -3.14
C PRO A 350 9.65 -6.46 -3.73
N ILE A 351 8.73 -5.52 -3.55
CA ILE A 351 7.35 -5.64 -3.98
C ILE A 351 7.27 -5.49 -5.49
N SER A 352 7.05 -6.59 -6.17
CA SER A 352 7.01 -6.65 -7.65
C SER A 352 5.63 -6.37 -8.24
N SER A 353 4.56 -6.49 -7.45
CA SER A 353 3.18 -6.35 -7.95
C SER A 353 2.88 -4.98 -8.54
N VAL A 354 3.50 -3.94 -8.00
CA VAL A 354 3.28 -2.55 -8.42
C VAL A 354 4.24 -2.14 -9.54
N SER A 355 5.37 -2.83 -9.72
CA SER A 355 6.31 -2.57 -10.81
C SER A 355 5.83 -3.13 -12.17
N GLY A 356 4.93 -4.10 -12.17
CA GLY A 356 4.38 -4.75 -13.35
C GLY A 356 3.44 -3.86 -14.17
N PHE A 357 3.18 -4.24 -15.44
CA PHE A 357 2.23 -3.52 -16.31
C PHE A 357 0.76 -3.84 -16.01
N ALA A 358 0.47 -4.92 -15.29
CA ALA A 358 -0.89 -5.44 -15.13
C ALA A 358 -1.85 -4.45 -14.47
N TRP A 359 -1.41 -3.73 -13.43
CA TRP A 359 -2.23 -2.73 -12.76
C TRP A 359 -2.56 -1.53 -13.65
N GLY A 360 -1.66 -1.15 -14.57
CA GLY A 360 -1.92 -0.11 -15.56
C GLY A 360 -3.03 -0.52 -16.53
N ILE A 361 -3.04 -1.76 -17.01
CA ILE A 361 -4.13 -2.27 -17.85
C ILE A 361 -5.46 -2.24 -17.08
N TYR A 362 -5.45 -2.64 -15.82
CA TYR A 362 -6.64 -2.57 -14.97
C TYR A 362 -7.15 -1.13 -14.82
N LEU A 363 -6.25 -0.18 -14.55
CA LEU A 363 -6.57 1.26 -14.46
C LEU A 363 -7.16 1.79 -15.77
N PHE A 364 -6.59 1.40 -16.92
CA PHE A 364 -7.09 1.77 -18.24
C PHE A 364 -8.52 1.26 -18.48
N ILE A 365 -8.79 0.00 -18.14
CA ILE A 365 -10.10 -0.61 -18.29
C ILE A 365 -11.14 0.08 -17.40
N VAL A 366 -10.81 0.32 -16.12
CA VAL A 366 -11.76 0.91 -15.16
C VAL A 366 -12.18 2.33 -15.60
N ILE A 367 -11.21 3.20 -15.93
CA ILE A 367 -11.51 4.57 -16.34
C ILE A 367 -12.16 4.59 -17.72
N GLY A 368 -11.68 3.76 -18.65
CA GLY A 368 -12.27 3.64 -19.98
C GLY A 368 -13.73 3.20 -19.93
N LEU A 369 -14.07 2.22 -19.08
CA LEU A 369 -15.44 1.77 -18.85
C LEU A 369 -16.31 2.90 -18.27
N LEU A 370 -15.80 3.63 -17.30
CA LEU A 370 -16.52 4.75 -16.67
C LEU A 370 -16.86 5.83 -17.71
N ILE A 371 -15.90 6.24 -18.53
CA ILE A 371 -16.12 7.21 -19.61
C ILE A 371 -17.10 6.66 -20.63
N PHE A 372 -16.94 5.39 -21.01
CA PHE A 372 -17.83 4.73 -21.96
C PHE A 372 -19.29 4.71 -21.47
N VAL A 373 -19.52 4.29 -20.23
CA VAL A 373 -20.87 4.24 -19.63
C VAL A 373 -21.49 5.63 -19.56
N THR A 374 -20.74 6.63 -19.09
CA THR A 374 -21.20 8.03 -19.00
C THR A 374 -21.57 8.58 -20.38
N THR A 375 -20.72 8.34 -21.37
CA THR A 375 -20.91 8.80 -22.75
C THR A 375 -22.09 8.09 -23.40
N ALA A 376 -22.17 6.76 -23.27
CA ALA A 376 -23.24 5.93 -23.86
C ALA A 376 -24.61 6.30 -23.29
N TYR A 377 -24.73 6.48 -21.95
CA TYR A 377 -25.95 6.90 -21.30
C TYR A 377 -26.49 8.22 -21.87
N LYS A 378 -25.61 9.22 -22.00
CA LYS A 378 -26.01 10.54 -22.50
C LYS A 378 -26.38 10.49 -23.98
N ILE A 379 -25.61 9.79 -24.80
CA ILE A 379 -25.89 9.64 -26.23
C ILE A 379 -27.19 8.89 -26.45
N TYR A 380 -27.45 7.82 -25.67
CA TYR A 380 -28.73 7.09 -25.71
C TYR A 380 -29.89 8.05 -25.49
N ARG A 381 -29.83 8.94 -24.51
CA ARG A 381 -30.88 9.93 -24.23
C ARG A 381 -31.08 10.90 -25.40
N VAL A 382 -29.98 11.35 -26.04
CA VAL A 382 -30.00 12.24 -27.21
C VAL A 382 -30.64 11.57 -28.43
N MET A 383 -30.42 10.27 -28.63
CA MET A 383 -30.97 9.52 -29.74
C MET A 383 -32.48 9.36 -29.65
N HIS A 384 -33.09 9.45 -28.48
CA HIS A 384 -34.54 9.35 -28.27
C HIS A 384 -35.25 10.71 -28.38
N LEU A 385 -34.54 11.81 -28.65
CA LEU A 385 -35.17 13.09 -28.94
C LEU A 385 -35.87 13.04 -30.32
N ASN A 386 -37.12 13.51 -30.35
CA ASN A 386 -37.90 13.55 -31.57
C ASN A 386 -37.36 14.62 -32.53
N PRO A 387 -36.98 14.27 -33.80
CA PRO A 387 -36.47 15.27 -34.73
C PRO A 387 -37.52 16.36 -35.09
N ALA A 388 -38.79 16.05 -35.04
CA ALA A 388 -39.84 16.99 -35.35
C ALA A 388 -39.98 18.14 -34.34
N ASP A 389 -39.73 17.85 -33.06
CA ASP A 389 -39.77 18.87 -31.98
C ASP A 389 -38.57 19.84 -32.03
N ILE A 390 -37.45 19.39 -32.61
CA ILE A 390 -36.24 20.21 -32.77
C ILE A 390 -36.41 21.23 -33.90
N ILE A 391 -37.13 20.88 -34.97
CA ILE A 391 -37.33 21.76 -36.15
C ILE A 391 -38.50 22.71 -35.91
N LYS A 392 -39.46 22.38 -35.06
CA LYS A 392 -40.68 23.16 -34.80
C LYS A 392 -40.49 24.29 -33.80
N ASN A 393 -39.47 24.26 -32.98
CA ASN A 393 -39.16 25.26 -31.92
C ASN A 393 -38.25 26.41 -32.39
N GLU A 394 -38.26 26.72 -33.69
CA GLU A 394 -37.80 27.98 -34.29
C GLU A 394 -39.00 28.74 -34.85
#